data_60c24eff56138cf0a649841914c16eaa
#
_entry.id   60c24eff56138cf0a649841914c16eaa
#
_cell.length_a   1.000
_cell.length_b   1.000
_cell.length_c   1.000
_cell.angle_alpha   90.00
_cell.angle_beta   90.00
_cell.angle_gamma   90.00
#
_symmetry.space_group_name_H-M   'P 1'
#
loop_
_entity.id
_entity.type
_entity.pdbx_description
1 polymer ?
#
loop_
_entity_poly.entity_id
_entity_poly.type
_entity_poly.pdbx_seq_one_letter_code
_entity_poly.pdbx_strand_id
1 'polypeptide(L)'
;MTTKVPVELSSTPGIADSSNATSRDTDTPSGEGLQYSQKIQCTSADSSLAAGDYVIWRQKIEGINLQQLKYGTSSAEKLTLSFWVKHSNAGQTFIVEFYNNNSAGIKLQSQSYTISAANTWEKKTITIDGDTALAFENTTDGELLMYWWLAAGSTYSGGGSLNNSWNSSVANNTRAVGQFNLSNSSSNNFYITGVQLEAGSNATPFEHR
;
A
#
# COMPACT_ATOMS: atom_id res chain seq x y z
N MET A 1 4.27 -19.40 8.21
CA MET A 1 4.51 -18.45 9.31
C MET A 1 3.91 -17.12 8.87
N THR A 2 2.86 -16.69 9.52
CA THR A 2 2.16 -15.45 9.14
C THR A 2 2.90 -14.31 9.80
N THR A 3 3.56 -13.47 9.02
CA THR A 3 4.21 -12.27 9.56
C THR A 3 3.14 -11.20 9.66
N LYS A 4 2.71 -10.93 10.87
CA LYS A 4 1.82 -9.82 11.17
C LYS A 4 2.65 -8.58 11.41
N VAL A 5 2.34 -7.55 10.67
CA VAL A 5 3.04 -6.29 10.77
C VAL A 5 2.09 -5.28 11.38
N PRO A 6 2.41 -4.70 12.56
CA PRO A 6 1.70 -3.53 13.04
C PRO A 6 1.83 -2.42 12.00
N VAL A 7 0.72 -1.82 11.62
CA VAL A 7 0.74 -0.67 10.71
C VAL A 7 1.19 0.54 11.51
N GLU A 8 2.47 0.85 11.48
CA GLU A 8 2.96 2.16 11.90
C GLU A 8 2.80 3.12 10.75
N LEU A 9 1.91 4.07 10.93
CA LEU A 9 1.65 5.11 9.94
C LEU A 9 2.71 6.19 10.04
N SER A 10 3.62 6.17 9.11
CA SER A 10 4.44 7.33 8.82
C SER A 10 3.79 8.06 7.64
N SER A 11 2.96 9.07 7.92
CA SER A 11 2.62 10.07 6.93
C SER A 11 3.86 10.95 6.73
N THR A 12 4.62 10.68 5.70
CA THR A 12 5.50 11.73 5.17
C THR A 12 4.64 12.46 4.16
N PRO A 13 4.19 13.70 4.42
CA PRO A 13 3.53 14.47 3.40
C PRO A 13 4.55 14.76 2.31
N GLY A 14 4.34 14.25 1.11
CA GLY A 14 4.70 14.98 -0.08
C GLY A 14 3.84 16.24 0.01
N ILE A 15 4.42 17.39 -0.28
CA ILE A 15 3.80 18.69 -0.06
C ILE A 15 2.69 18.87 -1.10
N ALA A 16 1.53 18.28 -0.85
CA ALA A 16 0.31 18.73 -1.50
C ALA A 16 -0.16 19.97 -0.73
N ASP A 17 -0.67 20.99 -1.40
CA ASP A 17 -1.35 22.12 -0.76
C ASP A 17 -2.60 21.68 0.00
N SER A 18 -2.95 20.39 -0.09
CA SER A 18 -4.01 19.75 0.66
C SER A 18 -3.58 19.40 2.08
N SER A 19 -4.50 19.50 3.01
CA SER A 19 -4.33 19.00 4.37
C SER A 19 -5.11 17.69 4.55
N ASN A 20 -4.47 16.69 5.17
CA ASN A 20 -5.09 15.43 5.50
C ASN A 20 -4.94 15.16 6.99
N ALA A 21 -6.05 14.82 7.66
CA ALA A 21 -6.05 14.41 9.05
C ALA A 21 -6.09 12.90 9.16
N THR A 22 -5.22 12.36 10.01
CA THR A 22 -5.15 10.93 10.29
C THR A 22 -5.64 10.68 11.71
N SER A 23 -6.52 9.71 11.88
CA SER A 23 -7.08 9.35 13.20
C SER A 23 -7.37 7.85 13.31
N ARG A 24 -7.41 7.36 14.56
CA ARG A 24 -8.02 6.08 14.87
C ARG A 24 -9.54 6.26 14.90
N ASP A 25 -10.27 5.34 14.29
CA ASP A 25 -11.72 5.33 14.23
C ASP A 25 -12.28 3.98 14.73
N THR A 26 -13.49 3.96 15.25
CA THR A 26 -14.19 2.74 15.70
C THR A 26 -15.06 2.12 14.60
N ASP A 27 -15.17 2.75 13.45
CA ASP A 27 -15.85 2.20 12.29
C ASP A 27 -14.99 1.08 11.69
N THR A 28 -15.48 -0.16 11.75
CA THR A 28 -14.78 -1.38 11.33
C THR A 28 -15.73 -2.33 10.60
N PRO A 29 -15.20 -3.27 9.79
CA PRO A 29 -16.04 -4.29 9.15
C PRO A 29 -16.71 -5.18 10.21
N SER A 30 -18.02 -5.37 10.08
CA SER A 30 -18.83 -6.15 11.02
C SER A 30 -18.47 -7.63 10.98
N GLY A 31 -18.37 -8.25 12.16
CA GLY A 31 -18.13 -9.69 12.30
C GLY A 31 -16.67 -10.14 12.20
N GLU A 32 -15.74 -9.23 11.90
CA GLU A 32 -14.31 -9.56 11.72
C GLU A 32 -13.47 -9.46 13.01
N GLY A 33 -14.08 -9.11 14.14
CA GLY A 33 -13.39 -8.97 15.42
C GLY A 33 -12.41 -7.78 15.51
N LEU A 34 -12.45 -6.88 14.54
CA LEU A 34 -11.61 -5.69 14.49
C LEU A 34 -12.24 -4.56 15.29
N GLN A 35 -11.48 -3.95 16.22
CA GLN A 35 -11.99 -2.90 17.09
C GLN A 35 -11.77 -1.49 16.54
N TYR A 36 -10.74 -1.30 15.75
CA TYR A 36 -10.33 0.00 15.25
C TYR A 36 -9.91 -0.07 13.80
N SER A 37 -10.11 1.02 13.10
CA SER A 37 -9.56 1.30 11.79
C SER A 37 -8.69 2.55 11.84
N GLN A 38 -7.80 2.67 10.88
CA GLN A 38 -7.12 3.90 10.58
C GLN A 38 -7.92 4.67 9.55
N LYS A 39 -8.22 5.92 9.87
CA LYS A 39 -8.91 6.86 8.97
C LYS A 39 -7.95 7.93 8.49
N ILE A 40 -8.04 8.28 7.22
CA ILE A 40 -7.52 9.53 6.68
C ILE A 40 -8.66 10.31 6.03
N GLN A 41 -8.75 11.57 6.35
CA GLN A 41 -9.74 12.50 5.83
C GLN A 41 -9.03 13.68 5.19
N CYS A 42 -9.42 14.04 3.98
CA CYS A 42 -9.03 15.31 3.39
C CYS A 42 -9.73 16.44 4.13
N THR A 43 -8.96 17.36 4.70
CA THR A 43 -9.49 18.51 5.45
C THR A 43 -9.44 19.81 4.65
N SER A 44 -8.52 19.89 3.69
CA SER A 44 -8.44 21.00 2.71
C SER A 44 -8.20 20.39 1.34
N ALA A 45 -9.11 20.66 0.40
CA ALA A 45 -9.06 20.04 -0.91
C ALA A 45 -7.97 20.68 -1.79
N ASP A 46 -7.29 19.81 -2.55
CA ASP A 46 -6.44 20.16 -3.68
C ASP A 46 -6.83 19.25 -4.87
N SER A 47 -7.54 19.80 -5.83
CA SER A 47 -7.96 19.10 -7.04
C SER A 47 -6.90 19.12 -8.15
N SER A 48 -5.83 19.89 -7.99
CA SER A 48 -4.81 20.15 -9.00
C SER A 48 -3.41 19.92 -8.46
N LEU A 49 -3.14 18.66 -8.06
CA LEU A 49 -1.83 18.28 -7.53
C LEU A 49 -0.68 18.76 -8.42
N ALA A 50 0.34 19.39 -7.84
CA ALA A 50 1.58 19.62 -8.52
C ALA A 50 2.24 18.29 -8.91
N ALA A 51 3.13 18.32 -9.90
CA ALA A 51 3.71 17.09 -10.45
C ALA A 51 4.38 16.20 -9.41
N GLY A 52 5.03 16.77 -8.41
CA GLY A 52 5.76 16.08 -7.35
C GLY A 52 4.93 15.74 -6.11
N ASP A 53 3.66 16.15 -6.05
CA ASP A 53 2.82 15.93 -4.86
C ASP A 53 2.37 14.49 -4.73
N TYR A 54 2.29 14.02 -3.49
CA TYR A 54 1.74 12.71 -3.20
C TYR A 54 1.25 12.60 -1.76
N VAL A 55 0.33 11.66 -1.52
CA VAL A 55 -0.10 11.22 -0.19
C VAL A 55 -0.01 9.71 -0.16
N ILE A 56 0.70 9.16 0.82
CA ILE A 56 0.88 7.72 0.99
C ILE A 56 0.76 7.32 2.45
N TRP A 57 0.29 6.09 2.69
CA TRP A 57 0.59 5.34 3.90
C TRP A 57 1.70 4.36 3.62
N ARG A 58 2.55 4.15 4.62
CA ARG A 58 3.71 3.28 4.47
C ARG A 58 3.83 2.33 5.64
N GLN A 59 4.13 1.08 5.31
CA GLN A 59 4.58 0.05 6.24
C GLN A 59 5.97 -0.43 5.83
N LYS A 60 6.84 -0.63 6.82
CA LYS A 60 8.16 -1.25 6.63
C LYS A 60 8.22 -2.57 7.35
N ILE A 61 8.90 -3.55 6.74
CA ILE A 61 9.22 -4.84 7.34
C ILE A 61 10.73 -5.01 7.29
N GLU A 62 11.31 -5.35 8.43
CA GLU A 62 12.74 -5.59 8.56
C GLU A 62 13.18 -6.82 7.77
N GLY A 63 14.37 -6.74 7.17
CA GLY A 63 14.90 -7.81 6.33
C GLY A 63 15.07 -9.14 7.07
N ILE A 64 15.44 -9.10 8.35
CA ILE A 64 15.58 -10.31 9.19
C ILE A 64 14.27 -11.13 9.27
N ASN A 65 13.11 -10.48 9.16
CA ASN A 65 11.79 -11.11 9.19
C ASN A 65 11.33 -11.65 7.82
N LEU A 66 12.14 -11.49 6.76
CA LEU A 66 11.77 -11.82 5.38
C LEU A 66 12.59 -12.98 4.79
N GLN A 67 13.58 -13.52 5.53
CA GLN A 67 14.54 -14.50 5.00
C GLN A 67 13.88 -15.79 4.51
N GLN A 68 12.79 -16.22 5.15
CA GLN A 68 12.02 -17.41 4.75
C GLN A 68 11.36 -17.26 3.35
N LEU A 69 11.25 -16.05 2.82
CA LEU A 69 10.67 -15.78 1.50
C LEU A 69 11.62 -16.16 0.35
N LYS A 70 12.91 -16.39 0.63
CA LYS A 70 13.94 -16.82 -0.33
C LYS A 70 14.04 -15.92 -1.56
N TYR A 71 13.76 -14.63 -1.42
CA TYR A 71 13.92 -13.66 -2.50
C TYR A 71 15.37 -13.65 -3.01
N GLY A 72 15.57 -13.36 -4.29
CA GLY A 72 16.87 -13.48 -4.97
C GLY A 72 17.21 -14.92 -5.41
N THR A 73 16.27 -15.86 -5.30
CA THR A 73 16.45 -17.25 -5.74
C THR A 73 15.27 -17.71 -6.61
N SER A 74 15.48 -18.81 -7.37
CA SER A 74 14.40 -19.44 -8.14
C SER A 74 13.25 -20.00 -7.29
N SER A 75 13.46 -20.10 -5.97
CA SER A 75 12.46 -20.55 -4.99
C SER A 75 11.81 -19.40 -4.22
N ALA A 76 11.88 -18.17 -4.74
CA ALA A 76 11.25 -17.01 -4.13
C ALA A 76 9.75 -17.22 -3.95
N GLU A 77 9.27 -17.08 -2.71
CA GLU A 77 7.87 -17.31 -2.35
C GLU A 77 7.00 -16.13 -2.80
N LYS A 78 5.77 -16.43 -3.21
CA LYS A 78 4.75 -15.41 -3.42
C LYS A 78 4.41 -14.72 -2.09
N LEU A 79 3.94 -13.48 -2.18
CA LEU A 79 3.35 -12.76 -1.06
C LEU A 79 1.89 -12.44 -1.36
N THR A 80 1.04 -12.65 -0.37
CA THR A 80 -0.37 -12.26 -0.43
C THR A 80 -0.65 -11.23 0.66
N LEU A 81 -1.03 -10.02 0.23
CA LEU A 81 -1.49 -8.94 1.08
C LEU A 81 -3.02 -8.96 1.12
N SER A 82 -3.60 -9.00 2.31
CA SER A 82 -5.04 -8.80 2.51
C SER A 82 -5.29 -7.67 3.49
N PHE A 83 -6.37 -6.90 3.26
CA PHE A 83 -6.78 -5.80 4.12
C PHE A 83 -8.24 -5.44 3.88
N TRP A 84 -8.86 -4.85 4.88
CA TRP A 84 -10.17 -4.23 4.74
C TRP A 84 -10.02 -2.75 4.44
N VAL A 85 -10.81 -2.25 3.50
CA VAL A 85 -10.80 -0.85 3.06
C VAL A 85 -12.22 -0.33 2.90
N LYS A 86 -12.41 0.95 3.19
CA LYS A 86 -13.63 1.69 2.93
C LYS A 86 -13.30 3.09 2.43
N HIS A 87 -14.04 3.58 1.45
CA HIS A 87 -13.88 4.93 0.90
C HIS A 87 -15.24 5.57 0.65
N SER A 88 -15.30 6.91 0.70
CA SER A 88 -16.53 7.69 0.51
C SER A 88 -17.15 7.56 -0.87
N ASN A 89 -16.38 7.20 -1.91
CA ASN A 89 -16.84 7.13 -3.29
C ASN A 89 -16.58 5.75 -3.89
N ALA A 90 -17.58 5.22 -4.63
CA ALA A 90 -17.41 4.01 -5.44
C ALA A 90 -16.65 4.29 -6.74
N GLY A 91 -16.12 3.23 -7.37
CA GLY A 91 -15.45 3.29 -8.68
C GLY A 91 -14.03 3.85 -8.63
N GLN A 92 -13.51 4.24 -7.45
CA GLN A 92 -12.18 4.83 -7.33
C GLN A 92 -11.10 3.75 -7.29
N THR A 93 -10.02 3.97 -8.04
CA THR A 93 -8.87 3.08 -8.09
C THR A 93 -7.76 3.62 -7.20
N PHE A 94 -7.19 2.73 -6.39
CA PHE A 94 -6.03 2.98 -5.52
C PHE A 94 -4.92 2.00 -5.84
N ILE A 95 -3.70 2.40 -5.51
CA ILE A 95 -2.49 1.64 -5.79
C ILE A 95 -1.82 1.21 -4.49
N VAL A 96 -1.39 -0.05 -4.41
CA VAL A 96 -0.41 -0.53 -3.43
C VAL A 96 0.89 -0.83 -4.15
N GLU A 97 1.98 -0.25 -3.66
CA GLU A 97 3.33 -0.50 -4.16
C GLU A 97 4.11 -1.34 -3.15
N PHE A 98 4.82 -2.33 -3.66
CA PHE A 98 5.80 -3.14 -2.94
C PHE A 98 7.19 -2.74 -3.39
N TYR A 99 8.06 -2.44 -2.45
CA TYR A 99 9.37 -1.87 -2.68
C TYR A 99 10.42 -2.67 -1.91
N ASN A 100 11.30 -3.37 -2.63
CA ASN A 100 12.48 -4.02 -2.07
C ASN A 100 13.60 -2.99 -2.01
N ASN A 101 14.01 -2.61 -0.80
CA ASN A 101 14.99 -1.55 -0.51
C ASN A 101 16.35 -2.14 -0.13
N ASN A 102 16.85 -3.05 -0.92
CA ASN A 102 18.16 -3.68 -0.68
C ASN A 102 19.31 -2.70 -1.01
N SER A 103 20.41 -2.74 -0.26
CA SER A 103 21.58 -1.88 -0.46
C SER A 103 22.27 -2.09 -1.81
N ALA A 104 22.19 -3.31 -2.38
CA ALA A 104 22.72 -3.64 -3.71
C ALA A 104 21.87 -3.13 -4.86
N GLY A 105 20.65 -2.66 -4.59
CA GLY A 105 19.74 -2.14 -5.59
C GLY A 105 18.30 -2.06 -5.08
N ILE A 106 17.46 -1.44 -5.89
CA ILE A 106 16.05 -1.24 -5.59
C ILE A 106 15.22 -1.96 -6.64
N LYS A 107 14.19 -2.67 -6.22
CA LYS A 107 13.13 -3.14 -7.09
C LYS A 107 11.77 -2.81 -6.52
N LEU A 108 10.86 -2.49 -7.39
CA LEU A 108 9.49 -2.24 -6.98
C LEU A 108 8.47 -2.78 -7.99
N GLN A 109 7.26 -3.02 -7.50
CA GLN A 109 6.08 -3.27 -8.31
C GLN A 109 4.85 -2.66 -7.64
N SER A 110 3.86 -2.33 -8.44
CA SER A 110 2.61 -1.71 -8.00
C SER A 110 1.41 -2.53 -8.47
N GLN A 111 0.39 -2.63 -7.63
CA GLN A 111 -0.86 -3.33 -7.93
C GLN A 111 -2.04 -2.39 -7.66
N SER A 112 -3.04 -2.44 -8.54
CA SER A 112 -4.24 -1.63 -8.38
C SER A 112 -5.38 -2.40 -7.74
N TYR A 113 -6.23 -1.69 -6.99
CA TYR A 113 -7.52 -2.21 -6.53
C TYR A 113 -8.57 -1.10 -6.64
N THR A 114 -9.82 -1.49 -6.83
CA THR A 114 -10.94 -0.56 -7.01
C THR A 114 -11.93 -0.70 -5.87
N ILE A 115 -12.48 0.43 -5.41
CA ILE A 115 -13.58 0.48 -4.44
C ILE A 115 -14.88 0.22 -5.20
N SER A 116 -15.59 -0.84 -4.86
CA SER A 116 -16.81 -1.25 -5.57
C SER A 116 -18.04 -0.49 -5.10
N ALA A 117 -18.14 -0.20 -3.80
CA ALA A 117 -19.28 0.48 -3.20
C ALA A 117 -18.86 1.61 -2.25
N ALA A 118 -19.52 2.76 -2.33
CA ALA A 118 -19.27 3.89 -1.45
C ALA A 118 -19.64 3.56 0.00
N ASN A 119 -18.83 4.04 0.95
CA ASN A 119 -19.04 3.90 2.39
C ASN A 119 -19.24 2.44 2.87
N THR A 120 -18.73 1.47 2.11
CA THR A 120 -18.86 0.04 2.41
C THR A 120 -17.50 -0.57 2.64
N TRP A 121 -17.36 -1.39 3.70
CA TRP A 121 -16.15 -2.15 3.96
C TRP A 121 -16.00 -3.28 2.94
N GLU A 122 -14.83 -3.35 2.31
CA GLU A 122 -14.48 -4.38 1.33
C GLU A 122 -13.14 -5.01 1.69
N LYS A 123 -13.06 -6.34 1.68
CA LYS A 123 -11.78 -7.04 1.79
C LYS A 123 -11.09 -7.05 0.43
N LYS A 124 -9.85 -6.58 0.39
CA LYS A 124 -8.98 -6.67 -0.79
C LYS A 124 -7.91 -7.71 -0.55
N THR A 125 -7.59 -8.47 -1.58
CA THR A 125 -6.52 -9.46 -1.58
C THR A 125 -5.67 -9.23 -2.83
N ILE A 126 -4.37 -9.09 -2.64
CA ILE A 126 -3.39 -8.83 -3.70
C ILE A 126 -2.28 -9.84 -3.55
N THR A 127 -2.07 -10.68 -4.54
CA THR A 127 -0.96 -11.64 -4.57
C THR A 127 0.09 -11.17 -5.58
N ILE A 128 1.33 -11.15 -5.15
CA ILE A 128 2.49 -10.82 -5.98
C ILE A 128 3.44 -12.00 -6.06
N ASP A 129 4.13 -12.13 -7.20
CA ASP A 129 5.18 -13.13 -7.36
C ASP A 129 6.42 -12.74 -6.55
N GLY A 130 7.18 -13.73 -6.10
CA GLY A 130 8.48 -13.51 -5.45
C GLY A 130 9.49 -12.95 -6.44
N ASP A 131 10.37 -12.07 -5.98
CA ASP A 131 11.49 -11.60 -6.80
C ASP A 131 12.62 -12.64 -6.81
N THR A 132 12.89 -13.21 -7.97
CA THR A 132 13.94 -14.23 -8.13
C THR A 132 15.34 -13.64 -8.29
N ALA A 133 15.48 -12.30 -8.38
CA ALA A 133 16.75 -11.67 -8.72
C ALA A 133 17.35 -10.79 -7.61
N LEU A 134 16.53 -10.22 -6.71
CA LEU A 134 17.01 -9.37 -5.62
C LEU A 134 16.55 -9.93 -4.27
N ALA A 135 17.50 -10.30 -3.42
CA ALA A 135 17.25 -10.80 -2.08
C ALA A 135 16.78 -9.66 -1.13
N PHE A 136 16.22 -10.02 0.01
CA PHE A 136 16.18 -9.15 1.19
C PHE A 136 17.42 -9.37 2.03
N GLU A 137 18.05 -8.33 2.51
CA GLU A 137 19.20 -8.42 3.40
C GLU A 137 18.76 -8.91 4.78
N ASN A 138 19.64 -9.69 5.44
CA ASN A 138 19.40 -10.17 6.79
C ASN A 138 19.81 -9.11 7.82
N THR A 139 19.10 -7.99 7.83
CA THR A 139 19.35 -6.84 8.70
C THR A 139 18.07 -6.42 9.43
N THR A 140 18.21 -5.54 10.41
CA THR A 140 17.09 -4.87 11.09
C THR A 140 16.57 -3.65 10.33
N ASP A 141 17.14 -3.35 9.17
CA ASP A 141 16.64 -2.27 8.32
C ASP A 141 15.34 -2.65 7.61
N GLY A 142 14.55 -1.66 7.28
CA GLY A 142 13.31 -1.86 6.53
C GLY A 142 13.60 -2.19 5.08
N GLU A 143 13.49 -3.47 4.74
CA GLU A 143 13.80 -4.01 3.42
C GLU A 143 12.57 -4.11 2.51
N LEU A 144 11.43 -4.56 3.04
CA LEU A 144 10.16 -4.52 2.29
C LEU A 144 9.33 -3.35 2.77
N LEU A 145 9.10 -2.38 1.88
CA LEU A 145 8.22 -1.27 2.12
C LEU A 145 6.94 -1.46 1.31
N MET A 146 5.80 -1.27 1.95
CA MET A 146 4.51 -1.23 1.27
C MET A 146 3.97 0.20 1.33
N TYR A 147 3.60 0.74 0.18
CA TYR A 147 2.99 2.07 0.08
C TYR A 147 1.55 1.94 -0.42
N TRP A 148 0.59 2.40 0.37
CA TRP A 148 -0.76 2.66 -0.12
C TRP A 148 -0.77 4.10 -0.62
N TRP A 149 -0.81 4.25 -1.93
CA TRP A 149 -0.96 5.56 -2.55
C TRP A 149 -2.38 6.06 -2.35
N LEU A 150 -2.53 7.31 -1.92
CA LEU A 150 -3.81 7.97 -1.67
C LEU A 150 -3.99 9.20 -2.58
N ALA A 151 -2.88 9.81 -3.01
CA ALA A 151 -2.83 10.81 -4.06
C ALA A 151 -1.46 10.77 -4.74
N ALA A 152 -1.38 11.09 -6.02
CA ALA A 152 -0.14 11.10 -6.78
C ALA A 152 -0.19 12.10 -7.93
N GLY A 153 0.71 13.07 -7.94
CA GLY A 153 0.96 13.97 -9.06
C GLY A 153 1.64 13.26 -10.23
N SER A 154 1.77 13.95 -11.36
CA SER A 154 2.21 13.36 -12.63
C SER A 154 3.63 12.77 -12.62
N THR A 155 4.49 13.19 -11.69
CA THR A 155 5.81 12.55 -11.47
C THR A 155 5.67 11.07 -11.13
N TYR A 156 4.56 10.65 -10.51
CA TYR A 156 4.34 9.26 -10.10
C TYR A 156 3.22 8.55 -10.88
N SER A 157 2.28 9.32 -11.45
CA SER A 157 1.07 8.80 -12.10
C SER A 157 0.97 9.11 -13.58
N GLY A 158 1.87 9.92 -14.16
CA GLY A 158 1.78 10.41 -15.53
C GLY A 158 2.26 9.45 -16.62
N GLY A 159 2.62 8.21 -16.28
CA GLY A 159 3.06 7.19 -17.24
C GLY A 159 1.90 6.52 -17.99
N GLY A 160 2.23 5.77 -19.02
CA GLY A 160 1.22 5.06 -19.84
C GLY A 160 0.69 3.78 -19.22
N SER A 161 1.45 3.13 -18.32
CA SER A 161 1.07 1.87 -17.68
C SER A 161 1.64 1.77 -16.27
N LEU A 162 0.90 1.11 -15.39
CA LEU A 162 1.36 0.79 -14.03
C LEU A 162 2.49 -0.24 -14.09
N ASN A 163 3.53 -0.04 -13.29
CA ASN A 163 4.60 -1.04 -13.14
C ASN A 163 4.13 -2.20 -12.25
N ASN A 164 3.60 -3.25 -12.84
CA ASN A 164 2.94 -4.36 -12.14
C ASN A 164 3.80 -5.62 -11.94
N SER A 165 5.11 -5.52 -12.13
CA SER A 165 6.07 -6.60 -11.88
C SER A 165 7.36 -6.07 -11.27
N TRP A 166 8.12 -6.92 -10.57
CA TRP A 166 9.40 -6.53 -9.99
C TRP A 166 10.36 -6.01 -11.05
N ASN A 167 10.75 -4.75 -10.92
CA ASN A 167 11.61 -4.05 -11.87
C ASN A 167 12.57 -3.11 -11.13
N SER A 168 13.84 -3.12 -11.54
CA SER A 168 14.89 -2.24 -11.01
C SER A 168 15.03 -0.91 -11.77
N SER A 169 14.49 -0.83 -12.98
CA SER A 169 14.58 0.36 -13.84
C SER A 169 13.21 1.03 -13.99
N VAL A 170 12.55 1.26 -12.85
CA VAL A 170 11.19 1.84 -12.85
C VAL A 170 11.26 3.34 -13.09
N ALA A 171 10.59 3.80 -14.14
CA ALA A 171 10.33 5.21 -14.31
C ALA A 171 9.36 5.68 -13.21
N ASN A 172 9.67 6.76 -12.49
CA ASN A 172 8.85 7.22 -11.39
C ASN A 172 7.38 7.40 -11.76
N ASN A 173 7.10 7.88 -12.97
CA ASN A 173 5.75 8.15 -13.46
C ASN A 173 4.90 6.89 -13.71
N THR A 174 5.46 5.68 -13.57
CA THR A 174 4.72 4.40 -13.69
C THR A 174 4.37 3.77 -12.34
N ARG A 175 4.71 4.41 -11.22
CA ARG A 175 4.53 3.86 -9.87
C ARG A 175 3.09 3.88 -9.39
N ALA A 176 2.33 4.91 -9.77
CA ALA A 176 0.96 5.13 -9.29
C ALA A 176 -0.01 5.51 -10.44
N VAL A 177 0.17 4.94 -11.62
CA VAL A 177 -0.71 5.19 -12.78
C VAL A 177 -2.15 4.75 -12.45
N GLY A 178 -3.11 5.64 -12.65
CA GLY A 178 -4.51 5.41 -12.34
C GLY A 178 -4.91 5.67 -10.89
N GLN A 179 -3.99 6.16 -10.05
CA GLN A 179 -4.27 6.52 -8.65
C GLN A 179 -5.34 7.61 -8.56
N PHE A 180 -6.39 7.35 -7.77
CA PHE A 180 -7.37 8.37 -7.39
C PHE A 180 -6.72 9.44 -6.51
N ASN A 181 -7.10 10.70 -6.71
CA ASN A 181 -6.68 11.78 -5.83
C ASN A 181 -7.63 11.90 -4.63
N LEU A 182 -7.26 11.33 -3.46
CA LEU A 182 -8.02 11.46 -2.21
C LEU A 182 -8.20 12.93 -1.82
N SER A 183 -7.24 13.78 -2.14
CA SER A 183 -7.23 15.19 -1.78
C SER A 183 -8.12 16.07 -2.66
N ASN A 184 -8.80 15.53 -3.68
CA ASN A 184 -9.60 16.36 -4.60
C ASN A 184 -10.88 16.93 -3.99
N SER A 185 -11.29 16.46 -2.79
CA SER A 185 -12.47 16.96 -2.07
C SER A 185 -12.33 16.75 -0.56
N SER A 186 -12.70 17.72 0.23
CA SER A 186 -12.75 17.63 1.70
C SER A 186 -13.82 16.65 2.21
N SER A 187 -14.71 16.16 1.34
CA SER A 187 -15.65 15.09 1.66
C SER A 187 -15.03 13.69 1.57
N ASN A 188 -13.81 13.56 1.04
CA ASN A 188 -13.19 12.25 0.88
C ASN A 188 -12.64 11.73 2.20
N ASN A 189 -12.96 10.46 2.44
CA ASN A 189 -12.42 9.67 3.55
C ASN A 189 -11.92 8.34 3.02
N PHE A 190 -10.83 7.86 3.60
CA PHE A 190 -10.29 6.54 3.35
C PHE A 190 -10.04 5.85 4.70
N TYR A 191 -10.46 4.60 4.82
CA TYR A 191 -10.26 3.80 6.02
C TYR A 191 -9.56 2.50 5.65
N ILE A 192 -8.70 2.01 6.55
CA ILE A 192 -8.03 0.72 6.40
C ILE A 192 -7.92 0.03 7.76
N THR A 193 -8.07 -1.28 7.75
CA THR A 193 -7.87 -2.14 8.94
C THR A 193 -7.60 -3.58 8.52
N GLY A 194 -7.25 -4.45 9.47
CA GLY A 194 -7.05 -5.88 9.23
C GLY A 194 -5.97 -6.16 8.19
N VAL A 195 -4.90 -5.38 8.15
CA VAL A 195 -3.80 -5.55 7.20
C VAL A 195 -2.99 -6.78 7.59
N GLN A 196 -2.87 -7.74 6.67
CA GLN A 196 -2.15 -8.99 6.85
C GLN A 196 -1.32 -9.30 5.60
N LEU A 197 -0.03 -9.61 5.78
CA LEU A 197 0.87 -10.06 4.73
C LEU A 197 1.31 -11.49 5.02
N GLU A 198 1.16 -12.38 4.03
CA GLU A 198 1.39 -13.81 4.17
C GLU A 198 2.28 -14.33 3.05
N ALA A 199 3.16 -15.28 3.38
CA ALA A 199 3.87 -16.05 2.37
C ALA A 199 2.92 -17.02 1.67
N GLY A 200 3.05 -17.14 0.35
CA GLY A 200 2.19 -17.98 -0.48
C GLY A 200 1.12 -17.20 -1.22
N SER A 201 0.20 -17.92 -1.86
CA SER A 201 -0.82 -17.36 -2.76
C SER A 201 -2.23 -17.25 -2.15
N ASN A 202 -2.39 -17.56 -0.87
CA ASN A 202 -3.70 -17.59 -0.22
C ASN A 202 -3.74 -16.61 0.95
N ALA A 203 -4.82 -15.83 1.03
CA ALA A 203 -5.13 -15.05 2.21
C ALA A 203 -5.94 -15.90 3.20
N THR A 204 -5.49 -15.98 4.45
CA THR A 204 -6.23 -16.61 5.54
C THR A 204 -7.15 -15.60 6.25
N PRO A 205 -8.06 -16.02 7.13
CA PRO A 205 -8.76 -15.11 8.03
C PRO A 205 -7.77 -14.29 8.85
N PHE A 206 -8.14 -13.04 9.14
CA PHE A 206 -7.28 -12.17 9.95
C PHE A 206 -7.07 -12.76 11.34
N GLU A 207 -5.82 -12.90 11.76
CA GLU A 207 -5.47 -13.39 13.09
C GLU A 207 -4.98 -12.25 13.97
N HIS A 208 -5.58 -12.07 15.13
CA HIS A 208 -5.08 -11.20 16.18
C HIS A 208 -3.92 -11.87 16.93
N ARG A 209 -2.80 -11.19 17.06
CA ARG A 209 -1.68 -11.64 17.91
C ARG A 209 -1.38 -10.61 18.97
#